data_e8b5ffdb173af27c4cbbb52505337016
#
_entry.id   e8b5ffdb173af27c4cbbb52505337016
#
_cell.length_a   1.000
_cell.length_b   1.000
_cell.length_c   1.000
_cell.angle_alpha   90.00
_cell.angle_beta   90.00
_cell.angle_gamma   90.00
#
_symmetry.space_group_name_H-M   'P 1'
#
loop_
_entity.id
_entity.type
_entity.pdbx_description
1 polymer ?
#
loop_
_entity_poly.entity_id
_entity_poly.type
_entity_poly.pdbx_seq_one_letter_code
_entity_poly.pdbx_strand_id
1 'polypeptide(L)'
;MGKLIVIEGVSDGVGKTTQIKELYNKLVESGMKVVYHHFPSYGSVGASLVEEYLKGNLGKRDDIGPYAISSFYAVDRFYAYHNELKEALEDGKIVLLDRYTTSNLIYQGSLFEREKKDEFLDYITDYEYNRLGLKKPDLVIFLKLDKDFANTLRNNRGNKDINESDNAFLDKVYDNSLYVADKYNFKIIECSKKGKLRSIDDISSEIYDVVKNNI
;
A
#
# COMPACT_ATOMS: atom_id res chain seq x y z
N MET A 1 -22.17 7.73 0.95
CA MET A 1 -20.88 7.59 1.63
C MET A 1 -19.81 7.38 0.56
N GLY A 2 -18.72 8.09 0.67
CA GLY A 2 -17.62 8.03 -0.30
C GLY A 2 -16.95 6.67 -0.36
N LYS A 3 -16.08 6.49 -1.35
CA LYS A 3 -15.36 5.24 -1.61
C LYS A 3 -13.88 5.38 -1.23
N LEU A 4 -13.33 4.37 -0.58
CA LEU A 4 -11.92 4.28 -0.23
C LEU A 4 -11.23 3.27 -1.13
N ILE A 5 -10.31 3.76 -1.98
CA ILE A 5 -9.59 2.98 -2.98
C ILE A 5 -8.11 2.99 -2.63
N VAL A 6 -7.50 1.83 -2.55
CA VAL A 6 -6.07 1.68 -2.25
C VAL A 6 -5.33 1.18 -3.47
N ILE A 7 -4.18 1.78 -3.77
CA ILE A 7 -3.22 1.28 -4.74
C ILE A 7 -2.02 0.72 -4.00
N GLU A 8 -1.77 -0.55 -4.21
CA GLU A 8 -0.61 -1.29 -3.69
C GLU A 8 0.27 -1.78 -4.83
N GLY A 9 1.47 -2.24 -4.52
CA GLY A 9 2.36 -2.82 -5.51
C GLY A 9 3.46 -3.67 -4.88
N VAL A 10 3.96 -4.62 -5.68
CA VAL A 10 5.00 -5.60 -5.27
C VAL A 10 6.32 -4.97 -4.83
N SER A 11 6.63 -3.76 -5.30
CA SER A 11 7.87 -3.05 -4.98
C SER A 11 7.73 -1.57 -5.26
N ASP A 12 8.63 -0.80 -4.69
CA ASP A 12 8.82 0.57 -5.11
C ASP A 12 9.38 0.61 -6.54
N GLY A 13 8.94 1.59 -7.32
CA GLY A 13 9.31 1.70 -8.73
C GLY A 13 8.40 0.94 -9.70
N VAL A 14 7.40 0.17 -9.22
CA VAL A 14 6.39 -0.48 -10.08
C VAL A 14 5.50 0.50 -10.86
N GLY A 15 5.70 1.80 -10.64
CA GLY A 15 4.93 2.86 -11.29
C GLY A 15 3.69 3.31 -10.50
N LYS A 16 3.56 2.94 -9.21
CA LYS A 16 2.40 3.35 -8.38
C LYS A 16 2.10 4.84 -8.49
N THR A 17 3.07 5.70 -8.22
CA THR A 17 2.89 7.16 -8.22
C THR A 17 2.40 7.67 -9.58
N THR A 18 2.93 7.15 -10.68
CA THR A 18 2.49 7.49 -12.03
C THR A 18 1.04 7.04 -12.24
N GLN A 19 0.71 5.80 -11.93
CA GLN A 19 -0.63 5.25 -12.13
C GLN A 19 -1.68 5.91 -11.25
N ILE A 20 -1.32 6.26 -10.03
CA ILE A 20 -2.20 7.02 -9.11
C ILE A 20 -2.52 8.40 -9.69
N LYS A 21 -1.49 9.10 -10.20
CA LYS A 21 -1.67 10.42 -10.83
C LYS A 21 -2.59 10.35 -12.04
N GLU A 22 -2.39 9.36 -12.91
CA GLU A 22 -3.23 9.13 -14.08
C GLU A 22 -4.68 8.81 -13.67
N LEU A 23 -4.86 7.94 -12.68
CA LEU A 23 -6.19 7.61 -12.16
C LEU A 23 -6.87 8.84 -11.54
N TYR A 24 -6.15 9.61 -10.73
CA TYR A 24 -6.67 10.83 -10.13
C TYR A 24 -7.18 11.80 -11.20
N ASN A 25 -6.36 12.07 -12.23
CA ASN A 25 -6.73 12.98 -13.31
C ASN A 25 -7.99 12.49 -14.06
N LYS A 26 -8.04 11.23 -14.45
CA LYS A 26 -9.20 10.62 -15.13
C LYS A 26 -10.49 10.69 -14.31
N LEU A 27 -10.40 10.47 -12.99
CA LEU A 27 -11.55 10.57 -12.09
C LEU A 27 -12.05 12.02 -11.97
N VAL A 28 -11.14 12.98 -11.83
CA VAL A 28 -11.48 14.41 -11.75
C VAL A 28 -12.07 14.88 -13.09
N GLU A 29 -11.50 14.53 -14.22
CA GLU A 29 -12.01 14.86 -15.57
C GLU A 29 -13.41 14.25 -15.81
N SER A 30 -13.73 13.12 -15.17
CA SER A 30 -15.08 12.54 -15.22
C SER A 30 -16.07 13.18 -14.22
N GLY A 31 -15.68 14.28 -13.55
CA GLY A 31 -16.53 15.05 -12.63
C GLY A 31 -16.60 14.50 -11.21
N MET A 32 -15.77 13.53 -10.85
CA MET A 32 -15.73 12.96 -9.50
C MET A 32 -14.91 13.84 -8.55
N LYS A 33 -15.35 13.94 -7.30
CA LYS A 33 -14.57 14.61 -6.23
C LYS A 33 -13.61 13.61 -5.63
N VAL A 34 -12.30 13.86 -5.73
CA VAL A 34 -11.24 12.94 -5.31
C VAL A 34 -10.33 13.62 -4.30
N VAL A 35 -10.01 12.92 -3.22
CA VAL A 35 -8.95 13.26 -2.26
C VAL A 35 -7.85 12.21 -2.41
N TYR A 36 -6.61 12.64 -2.53
CA TYR A 36 -5.44 11.77 -2.58
C TYR A 36 -4.66 11.86 -1.28
N HIS A 37 -4.21 10.72 -0.77
CA HIS A 37 -3.30 10.67 0.36
C HIS A 37 -2.27 9.54 0.19
N HIS A 38 -1.06 9.74 0.72
CA HIS A 38 0.04 8.77 0.68
C HIS A 38 0.47 8.39 2.08
N PHE A 39 0.68 7.10 2.33
CA PHE A 39 1.28 6.60 3.56
C PHE A 39 2.68 6.03 3.31
N PRO A 40 3.65 6.31 4.20
CA PRO A 40 3.56 7.18 5.39
C PRO A 40 3.31 8.64 5.06
N SER A 41 2.58 9.34 5.94
CA SER A 41 2.26 10.78 5.82
C SER A 41 3.47 11.63 6.25
N TYR A 42 4.58 11.51 5.52
CA TYR A 42 5.84 12.16 5.87
C TYR A 42 5.66 13.63 6.26
N GLY A 43 6.35 14.04 7.34
CA GLY A 43 6.25 15.39 7.90
C GLY A 43 5.05 15.61 8.82
N SER A 44 4.12 14.65 8.93
CA SER A 44 3.00 14.72 9.87
C SER A 44 3.41 14.22 11.26
N VAL A 45 2.68 14.66 12.28
CA VAL A 45 2.86 14.16 13.65
C VAL A 45 2.60 12.66 13.72
N GLY A 46 1.63 12.16 12.96
CA GLY A 46 1.28 10.73 12.91
C GLY A 46 2.41 9.86 12.39
N ALA A 47 3.20 10.36 11.45
CA ALA A 47 4.29 9.61 10.82
C ALA A 47 5.63 9.67 11.58
N SER A 48 5.74 10.44 12.66
CA SER A 48 7.02 10.69 13.34
C SER A 48 7.77 9.41 13.73
N LEU A 49 7.07 8.41 14.28
CA LEU A 49 7.69 7.13 14.65
C LEU A 49 8.06 6.28 13.44
N VAL A 50 7.27 6.34 12.37
CA VAL A 50 7.60 5.68 11.10
C VAL A 50 8.88 6.28 10.51
N GLU A 51 9.02 7.60 10.52
CA GLU A 51 10.22 8.27 10.01
C GLU A 51 11.46 7.90 10.80
N GLU A 52 11.38 7.89 12.14
CA GLU A 52 12.50 7.47 13.00
C GLU A 52 12.86 5.98 12.76
N TYR A 53 11.87 5.11 12.58
CA TYR A 53 12.10 3.73 12.22
C TYR A 53 12.81 3.60 10.87
N LEU A 54 12.32 4.27 9.83
CA LEU A 54 12.89 4.18 8.48
C LEU A 54 14.32 4.75 8.38
N LYS A 55 14.65 5.75 9.21
CA LYS A 55 16.02 6.26 9.37
C LYS A 55 16.95 5.30 10.14
N GLY A 56 16.39 4.26 10.79
CA GLY A 56 17.14 3.32 11.62
C GLY A 56 17.41 3.81 13.05
N ASN A 57 16.84 4.95 13.47
CA ASN A 57 17.07 5.55 14.79
C ASN A 57 16.48 4.73 15.95
N LEU A 58 15.51 3.86 15.68
CA LEU A 58 14.90 2.97 16.67
C LEU A 58 15.59 1.61 16.79
N GLY A 59 16.61 1.34 16.00
CA GLY A 59 17.31 0.07 15.96
C GLY A 59 16.95 -0.78 14.74
N LYS A 60 17.31 -2.07 14.76
CA LYS A 60 17.07 -2.98 13.65
C LYS A 60 15.63 -3.48 13.67
N ARG A 61 15.08 -3.78 12.49
CA ARG A 61 13.74 -4.36 12.32
C ARG A 61 13.49 -5.57 13.24
N ASP A 62 14.46 -6.46 13.36
CA ASP A 62 14.32 -7.69 14.13
C ASP A 62 14.28 -7.44 15.64
N ASP A 63 14.95 -6.38 16.13
CA ASP A 63 14.95 -5.98 17.55
C ASP A 63 13.61 -5.34 17.96
N ILE A 64 12.99 -4.58 17.04
CA ILE A 64 11.72 -3.88 17.29
C ILE A 64 10.55 -4.85 17.17
N GLY A 65 10.57 -5.70 16.16
CA GLY A 65 9.56 -6.70 15.89
C GLY A 65 8.33 -6.18 15.11
N PRO A 66 7.63 -7.12 14.43
CA PRO A 66 6.59 -6.77 13.45
C PRO A 66 5.36 -6.08 14.05
N TYR A 67 4.97 -6.43 15.27
CA TYR A 67 3.81 -5.83 15.94
C TYR A 67 4.04 -4.35 16.28
N ALA A 68 5.21 -4.01 16.84
CA ALA A 68 5.56 -2.64 17.16
C ALA A 68 5.69 -1.78 15.89
N ILE A 69 6.38 -2.30 14.86
CA ILE A 69 6.51 -1.61 13.58
C ILE A 69 5.13 -1.36 12.96
N SER A 70 4.24 -2.35 12.98
CA SER A 70 2.87 -2.18 12.48
C SER A 70 2.10 -1.09 13.23
N SER A 71 2.34 -0.96 14.54
CA SER A 71 1.68 0.06 15.36
C SER A 71 2.11 1.48 14.94
N PHE A 72 3.36 1.68 14.58
CA PHE A 72 3.83 3.00 14.11
C PHE A 72 3.07 3.44 12.86
N TYR A 73 2.94 2.56 11.88
CA TYR A 73 2.16 2.82 10.67
C TYR A 73 0.65 2.95 10.94
N ALA A 74 0.11 2.18 11.88
CA ALA A 74 -1.29 2.27 12.25
C ALA A 74 -1.65 3.61 12.90
N VAL A 75 -0.75 4.17 13.74
CA VAL A 75 -0.92 5.50 14.35
C VAL A 75 -0.91 6.60 13.27
N ASP A 76 -0.03 6.51 12.28
CA ASP A 76 -0.01 7.44 11.15
C ASP A 76 -1.35 7.41 10.38
N ARG A 77 -1.84 6.21 10.07
CA ARG A 77 -3.14 6.04 9.39
C ARG A 77 -4.31 6.56 10.24
N PHE A 78 -4.30 6.28 11.54
CA PHE A 78 -5.32 6.77 12.45
C PHE A 78 -5.35 8.30 12.48
N TYR A 79 -4.17 8.93 12.57
CA TYR A 79 -4.06 10.38 12.58
C TYR A 79 -4.62 11.01 11.29
N ALA A 80 -4.18 10.54 10.12
CA ALA A 80 -4.66 11.04 8.84
C ALA A 80 -6.16 10.77 8.64
N TYR A 81 -6.64 9.59 9.04
CA TYR A 81 -8.05 9.23 8.90
C TYR A 81 -8.97 10.17 9.68
N HIS A 82 -8.64 10.45 10.93
CA HIS A 82 -9.48 11.30 11.79
C HIS A 82 -9.37 12.79 11.47
N ASN A 83 -8.25 13.26 10.92
CA ASN A 83 -8.07 14.69 10.61
C ASN A 83 -8.54 15.07 9.20
N GLU A 84 -8.63 14.13 8.27
CA GLU A 84 -8.88 14.46 6.86
C GLU A 84 -9.78 13.46 6.15
N LEU A 85 -9.42 12.17 6.18
CA LEU A 85 -10.00 11.19 5.26
C LEU A 85 -11.44 10.83 5.62
N LYS A 86 -11.78 10.84 6.90
CA LYS A 86 -13.13 10.52 7.39
C LYS A 86 -14.15 11.54 6.87
N GLU A 87 -13.88 12.82 7.02
CA GLU A 87 -14.75 13.89 6.51
C GLU A 87 -14.91 13.80 4.98
N ALA A 88 -13.81 13.57 4.26
CA ALA A 88 -13.88 13.39 2.81
C ALA A 88 -14.80 12.23 2.40
N LEU A 89 -14.77 11.11 3.13
CA LEU A 89 -15.66 9.97 2.89
C LEU A 89 -17.12 10.28 3.26
N GLU A 90 -17.36 10.99 4.35
CA GLU A 90 -18.71 11.45 4.75
C GLU A 90 -19.31 12.40 3.72
N ASP A 91 -18.49 13.26 3.11
CA ASP A 91 -18.86 14.16 2.00
C ASP A 91 -19.11 13.43 0.66
N GLY A 92 -18.95 12.10 0.62
CA GLY A 92 -19.18 11.30 -0.58
C GLY A 92 -18.04 11.36 -1.60
N LYS A 93 -16.85 11.84 -1.22
CA LYS A 93 -15.68 11.89 -2.10
C LYS A 93 -15.05 10.51 -2.27
N ILE A 94 -14.32 10.32 -3.37
CA ILE A 94 -13.40 9.19 -3.53
C ILE A 94 -12.12 9.53 -2.77
N VAL A 95 -11.71 8.68 -1.83
CA VAL A 95 -10.42 8.74 -1.17
C VAL A 95 -9.49 7.73 -1.85
N LEU A 96 -8.48 8.24 -2.56
CA LEU A 96 -7.48 7.47 -3.28
C LEU A 96 -6.19 7.42 -2.46
N LEU A 97 -5.79 6.24 -2.03
CA LEU A 97 -4.63 6.04 -1.16
C LEU A 97 -3.49 5.33 -1.89
N ASP A 98 -2.28 5.90 -1.79
CA ASP A 98 -1.02 5.19 -2.05
C ASP A 98 -0.60 4.50 -0.76
N ARG A 99 -0.76 3.18 -0.68
CA ARG A 99 -0.60 2.36 0.53
C ARG A 99 -1.68 2.60 1.59
N TYR A 100 -1.86 1.58 2.44
CA TYR A 100 -2.78 1.63 3.58
C TYR A 100 -2.45 0.48 4.57
N THR A 101 -3.43 -0.01 5.34
CA THR A 101 -3.34 -1.20 6.19
C THR A 101 -2.79 -2.41 5.43
N THR A 102 -3.12 -2.51 4.15
CA THR A 102 -2.63 -3.52 3.20
C THR A 102 -1.10 -3.63 3.18
N SER A 103 -0.38 -2.50 3.34
CA SER A 103 1.08 -2.52 3.44
C SER A 103 1.59 -3.24 4.70
N ASN A 104 0.93 -3.11 5.86
CA ASN A 104 1.28 -3.89 7.06
C ASN A 104 1.09 -5.40 6.84
N LEU A 105 -0.02 -5.78 6.16
CA LEU A 105 -0.27 -7.18 5.80
C LEU A 105 0.84 -7.72 4.90
N ILE A 106 1.32 -6.93 3.95
CA ILE A 106 2.34 -7.32 2.98
C ILE A 106 3.73 -7.35 3.62
N TYR A 107 4.17 -6.23 4.21
CA TYR A 107 5.56 -6.07 4.68
C TYR A 107 5.81 -6.80 6.00
N GLN A 108 5.07 -6.49 7.06
CA GLN A 108 5.26 -7.12 8.37
C GLN A 108 4.76 -8.56 8.38
N GLY A 109 3.70 -8.87 7.63
CA GLY A 109 3.21 -10.24 7.44
C GLY A 109 4.23 -11.17 6.76
N SER A 110 5.17 -10.62 5.96
CA SER A 110 6.24 -11.40 5.33
C SER A 110 7.26 -11.99 6.32
N LEU A 111 7.27 -11.49 7.57
CA LEU A 111 8.17 -11.97 8.62
C LEU A 111 7.67 -13.24 9.31
N PHE A 112 6.45 -13.65 9.00
CA PHE A 112 5.84 -14.87 9.57
C PHE A 112 5.67 -15.96 8.52
N GLU A 113 5.60 -17.22 8.99
CA GLU A 113 5.34 -18.37 8.15
C GLU A 113 4.01 -19.04 8.51
N ARG A 114 3.29 -19.53 7.51
CA ARG A 114 2.07 -20.34 7.61
C ARG A 114 1.05 -19.79 8.64
N GLU A 115 0.64 -20.63 9.62
CA GLU A 115 -0.40 -20.31 10.61
C GLU A 115 -0.11 -19.02 11.38
N LYS A 116 1.12 -18.79 11.80
CA LYS A 116 1.52 -17.54 12.47
C LYS A 116 1.35 -16.31 11.58
N LYS A 117 1.49 -16.48 10.26
CA LYS A 117 1.20 -15.42 9.30
C LYS A 117 -0.28 -15.05 9.33
N ASP A 118 -1.15 -16.04 9.24
CA ASP A 118 -2.59 -15.82 9.26
C ASP A 118 -3.06 -15.19 10.57
N GLU A 119 -2.56 -15.63 11.71
CA GLU A 119 -2.79 -15.00 13.02
C GLU A 119 -2.39 -13.53 13.04
N PHE A 120 -1.21 -13.22 12.46
CA PHE A 120 -0.75 -11.85 12.37
C PHE A 120 -1.62 -10.99 11.42
N LEU A 121 -2.01 -11.51 10.27
CA LEU A 121 -2.90 -10.81 9.32
C LEU A 121 -4.28 -10.53 9.95
N ASP A 122 -4.83 -11.49 10.68
CA ASP A 122 -6.09 -11.34 11.40
C ASP A 122 -5.95 -10.31 12.53
N TYR A 123 -4.83 -10.33 13.28
CA TYR A 123 -4.53 -9.30 14.27
C TYR A 123 -4.50 -7.89 13.65
N ILE A 124 -3.80 -7.69 12.53
CA ILE A 124 -3.71 -6.37 11.87
C ILE A 124 -5.09 -5.88 11.42
N THR A 125 -5.86 -6.75 10.81
CA THR A 125 -7.21 -6.39 10.34
C THR A 125 -8.16 -6.08 11.50
N ASP A 126 -8.11 -6.84 12.60
CA ASP A 126 -8.87 -6.55 13.81
C ASP A 126 -8.42 -5.23 14.46
N TYR A 127 -7.11 -5.06 14.63
CA TYR A 127 -6.54 -3.88 15.26
C TYR A 127 -6.90 -2.60 14.51
N GLU A 128 -6.62 -2.54 13.22
CA GLU A 128 -6.80 -1.31 12.47
C GLU A 128 -8.26 -1.03 12.11
N TYR A 129 -9.02 -2.03 11.66
CA TYR A 129 -10.40 -1.80 11.22
C TYR A 129 -11.42 -1.83 12.36
N ASN A 130 -11.28 -2.76 13.31
CA ASN A 130 -12.30 -2.92 14.36
C ASN A 130 -11.96 -2.09 15.61
N ARG A 131 -10.70 -2.06 16.06
CA ARG A 131 -10.32 -1.36 17.30
C ARG A 131 -9.97 0.11 17.08
N LEU A 132 -9.23 0.46 16.03
CA LEU A 132 -8.94 1.84 15.67
C LEU A 132 -10.07 2.48 14.84
N GLY A 133 -10.99 1.70 14.32
CA GLY A 133 -12.14 2.18 13.55
C GLY A 133 -11.79 2.75 12.17
N LEU A 134 -10.65 2.34 11.61
CA LEU A 134 -10.31 2.72 10.25
C LEU A 134 -11.27 2.05 9.25
N LYS A 135 -11.69 2.80 8.22
CA LYS A 135 -12.55 2.24 7.18
C LYS A 135 -11.81 1.17 6.38
N LYS A 136 -12.43 -0.01 6.21
CA LYS A 136 -11.93 -1.01 5.26
C LYS A 136 -11.98 -0.45 3.83
N PRO A 137 -10.98 -0.72 2.98
CA PRO A 137 -11.03 -0.34 1.57
C PRO A 137 -12.27 -0.93 0.87
N ASP A 138 -12.92 -0.13 0.03
CA ASP A 138 -13.95 -0.61 -0.88
C ASP A 138 -13.32 -1.36 -2.06
N LEU A 139 -12.10 -0.95 -2.43
CA LEU A 139 -11.34 -1.56 -3.52
C LEU A 139 -9.84 -1.46 -3.21
N VAL A 140 -9.12 -2.57 -3.43
CA VAL A 140 -7.65 -2.59 -3.44
C VAL A 140 -7.18 -3.02 -4.82
N ILE A 141 -6.37 -2.19 -5.46
CA ILE A 141 -5.70 -2.47 -6.73
C ILE A 141 -4.24 -2.78 -6.45
N PHE A 142 -3.78 -3.93 -6.94
CA PHE A 142 -2.43 -4.40 -6.73
C PHE A 142 -1.66 -4.44 -8.04
N LEU A 143 -0.65 -3.57 -8.15
CA LEU A 143 0.22 -3.50 -9.31
C LEU A 143 1.30 -4.58 -9.22
N LYS A 144 1.22 -5.58 -10.10
CA LYS A 144 2.13 -6.71 -10.13
C LYS A 144 3.13 -6.59 -11.27
N LEU A 145 4.39 -6.80 -10.96
CA LEU A 145 5.49 -7.00 -11.91
C LEU A 145 6.03 -8.41 -11.78
N ASP A 146 6.58 -8.94 -12.86
CA ASP A 146 7.41 -10.14 -12.79
C ASP A 146 8.60 -9.91 -11.83
N LYS A 147 9.00 -10.95 -11.09
CA LYS A 147 10.02 -10.85 -10.03
C LYS A 147 11.35 -10.29 -10.54
N ASP A 148 11.75 -10.65 -11.76
CA ASP A 148 12.99 -10.17 -12.38
C ASP A 148 12.96 -8.66 -12.66
N PHE A 149 11.83 -8.12 -13.12
CA PHE A 149 11.66 -6.68 -13.26
C PHE A 149 11.67 -5.96 -11.93
N ALA A 150 10.98 -6.50 -10.93
CA ALA A 150 10.97 -5.94 -9.58
C ALA A 150 12.38 -5.86 -9.00
N ASN A 151 13.19 -6.92 -9.18
CA ASN A 151 14.58 -6.97 -8.76
C ASN A 151 15.46 -5.93 -9.50
N THR A 152 15.28 -5.80 -10.81
CA THR A 152 16.02 -4.83 -11.63
C THR A 152 15.73 -3.40 -11.18
N LEU A 153 14.47 -3.06 -10.92
CA LEU A 153 14.08 -1.72 -10.46
C LEU A 153 14.66 -1.40 -9.08
N ARG A 154 14.61 -2.39 -8.15
CA ARG A 154 15.21 -2.25 -6.81
C ARG A 154 16.70 -1.96 -6.85
N ASN A 155 17.43 -2.66 -7.72
CA ASN A 155 18.89 -2.53 -7.82
C ASN A 155 19.34 -1.17 -8.39
N ASN A 156 18.50 -0.53 -9.19
CA ASN A 156 18.77 0.76 -9.82
C ASN A 156 18.42 1.97 -8.94
N ARG A 157 17.87 1.77 -7.73
CA ARG A 157 17.48 2.84 -6.81
C ARG A 157 18.67 3.32 -5.98
N GLY A 158 18.84 4.65 -5.88
CA GLY A 158 19.97 5.27 -5.17
C GLY A 158 19.78 5.30 -3.64
N ASN A 159 18.84 6.11 -3.14
CA ASN A 159 18.60 6.23 -1.70
C ASN A 159 17.65 5.11 -1.24
N LYS A 160 18.09 4.30 -0.29
CA LYS A 160 17.33 3.17 0.27
C LYS A 160 17.16 3.36 1.77
N ASP A 161 15.94 3.14 2.27
CA ASP A 161 15.67 3.06 3.69
C ASP A 161 16.12 1.70 4.28
N ILE A 162 15.88 1.49 5.59
CA ILE A 162 16.27 0.25 6.30
C ILE A 162 15.62 -0.99 5.70
N ASN A 163 14.41 -0.90 5.16
CA ASN A 163 13.71 -2.02 4.55
C ASN A 163 14.18 -2.25 3.11
N GLU A 164 14.39 -1.19 2.33
CA GLU A 164 14.82 -1.23 0.94
C GLU A 164 16.27 -1.71 0.76
N SER A 165 17.08 -1.65 1.81
CA SER A 165 18.47 -2.13 1.78
C SER A 165 18.60 -3.66 1.92
N ASP A 166 17.55 -4.37 2.36
CA ASP A 166 17.55 -5.82 2.60
C ASP A 166 16.84 -6.59 1.47
N ASN A 167 17.63 -7.06 0.50
CA ASN A 167 17.08 -7.79 -0.64
C ASN A 167 16.40 -9.12 -0.25
N ALA A 168 16.90 -9.83 0.78
CA ALA A 168 16.30 -11.08 1.23
C ALA A 168 14.94 -10.83 1.88
N PHE A 169 14.80 -9.73 2.61
CA PHE A 169 13.52 -9.29 3.13
C PHE A 169 12.54 -8.92 2.00
N LEU A 170 12.99 -8.15 1.01
CA LEU A 170 12.15 -7.75 -0.12
C LEU A 170 11.69 -8.93 -0.98
N ASP A 171 12.45 -10.00 -1.06
CA ASP A 171 12.01 -11.22 -1.71
C ASP A 171 10.88 -11.92 -0.95
N LYS A 172 10.95 -11.96 0.39
CA LYS A 172 9.85 -12.44 1.23
C LYS A 172 8.61 -11.54 1.10
N VAL A 173 8.81 -10.22 1.05
CA VAL A 173 7.73 -9.25 0.83
C VAL A 173 7.05 -9.48 -0.51
N TYR A 174 7.81 -9.73 -1.58
CA TYR A 174 7.26 -10.05 -2.90
C TYR A 174 6.34 -11.28 -2.84
N ASP A 175 6.85 -12.39 -2.32
CA ASP A 175 6.09 -13.65 -2.25
C ASP A 175 4.85 -13.49 -1.34
N ASN A 176 4.99 -12.80 -0.21
CA ASN A 176 3.87 -12.51 0.69
C ASN A 176 2.84 -11.55 0.08
N SER A 177 3.26 -10.62 -0.77
CA SER A 177 2.33 -9.69 -1.42
C SER A 177 1.34 -10.42 -2.33
N LEU A 178 1.78 -11.45 -3.01
CA LEU A 178 0.93 -12.30 -3.84
C LEU A 178 -0.06 -13.12 -2.98
N TYR A 179 0.43 -13.68 -1.86
CA TYR A 179 -0.43 -14.39 -0.91
C TYR A 179 -1.52 -13.47 -0.32
N VAL A 180 -1.16 -12.27 0.11
CA VAL A 180 -2.10 -11.28 0.67
C VAL A 180 -3.11 -10.83 -0.40
N ALA A 181 -2.64 -10.58 -1.63
CA ALA A 181 -3.51 -10.17 -2.72
C ALA A 181 -4.57 -11.24 -3.04
N ASP A 182 -4.20 -12.50 -3.03
CA ASP A 182 -5.13 -13.64 -3.23
C ASP A 182 -6.09 -13.76 -2.03
N LYS A 183 -5.56 -13.83 -0.80
CA LYS A 183 -6.36 -14.01 0.43
C LYS A 183 -7.42 -12.92 0.63
N TYR A 184 -7.11 -11.67 0.27
CA TYR A 184 -8.01 -10.52 0.45
C TYR A 184 -8.68 -10.06 -0.85
N ASN A 185 -8.60 -10.86 -1.93
CA ASN A 185 -9.24 -10.60 -3.22
C ASN A 185 -8.91 -9.24 -3.83
N PHE A 186 -7.63 -8.84 -3.79
CA PHE A 186 -7.18 -7.62 -4.45
C PHE A 186 -7.36 -7.73 -5.96
N LYS A 187 -7.66 -6.62 -6.62
CA LYS A 187 -7.70 -6.56 -8.09
C LYS A 187 -6.28 -6.43 -8.63
N ILE A 188 -5.74 -7.52 -9.16
CA ILE A 188 -4.38 -7.58 -9.69
C ILE A 188 -4.35 -6.97 -11.08
N ILE A 189 -3.45 -6.01 -11.28
CA ILE A 189 -3.12 -5.42 -12.59
C ILE A 189 -1.70 -5.86 -12.93
N GLU A 190 -1.57 -6.67 -13.96
CA GLU A 190 -0.27 -7.11 -14.47
C GLU A 190 0.43 -5.96 -15.20
N CYS A 191 1.52 -5.45 -14.63
CA CYS A 191 2.30 -4.35 -15.22
C CYS A 191 3.35 -4.82 -16.23
N SER A 192 3.58 -6.14 -16.34
CA SER A 192 4.42 -6.78 -17.36
C SER A 192 3.65 -7.90 -18.06
N LYS A 193 4.01 -8.16 -19.32
CA LYS A 193 3.43 -9.26 -20.10
C LYS A 193 4.48 -9.82 -21.06
N LYS A 194 4.66 -11.14 -21.04
CA LYS A 194 5.65 -11.84 -21.91
C LYS A 194 7.04 -11.24 -21.84
N GLY A 195 7.54 -10.95 -20.63
CA GLY A 195 8.85 -10.41 -20.41
C GLY A 195 9.06 -8.95 -20.85
N LYS A 196 7.97 -8.16 -20.98
CA LYS A 196 8.02 -6.74 -21.34
C LYS A 196 7.11 -5.93 -20.43
N LEU A 197 7.54 -4.73 -20.07
CA LEU A 197 6.68 -3.77 -19.38
C LEU A 197 5.55 -3.32 -20.31
N ARG A 198 4.36 -3.20 -19.77
CA ARG A 198 3.22 -2.58 -20.47
C ARG A 198 3.36 -1.07 -20.49
N SER A 199 2.70 -0.41 -21.42
CA SER A 199 2.66 1.04 -21.45
C SER A 199 1.93 1.63 -20.25
N ILE A 200 2.27 2.85 -19.87
CA ILE A 200 1.58 3.60 -18.81
C ILE A 200 0.09 3.71 -19.15
N ASP A 201 -0.23 4.03 -20.39
CA ASP A 201 -1.61 4.23 -20.86
C ASP A 201 -2.46 2.95 -20.79
N ASP A 202 -1.90 1.78 -21.18
CA ASP A 202 -2.61 0.51 -21.08
C ASP A 202 -2.94 0.15 -19.64
N ILE A 203 -1.96 0.32 -18.72
CA ILE A 203 -2.14 0.05 -17.30
C ILE A 203 -3.16 1.02 -16.71
N SER A 204 -3.01 2.32 -16.99
CA SER A 204 -3.88 3.37 -16.50
C SER A 204 -5.34 3.20 -16.98
N SER A 205 -5.54 2.76 -18.20
CA SER A 205 -6.88 2.51 -18.74
C SER A 205 -7.54 1.32 -18.06
N GLU A 206 -6.80 0.23 -17.84
CA GLU A 206 -7.31 -0.94 -17.13
C GLU A 206 -7.64 -0.60 -15.66
N ILE A 207 -6.78 0.17 -14.97
CA ILE A 207 -7.05 0.63 -13.60
C ILE A 207 -8.33 1.46 -13.54
N TYR A 208 -8.51 2.40 -14.46
CA TYR A 208 -9.69 3.25 -14.53
C TYR A 208 -10.97 2.44 -14.75
N ASP A 209 -10.94 1.47 -15.66
CA ASP A 209 -12.08 0.58 -15.92
C ASP A 209 -12.43 -0.27 -14.69
N VAL A 210 -11.43 -0.81 -14.01
CA VAL A 210 -11.63 -1.55 -12.75
C VAL A 210 -12.27 -0.64 -11.69
N VAL A 211 -11.79 0.59 -11.54
CA VAL A 211 -12.37 1.54 -10.58
C VAL A 211 -13.82 1.85 -10.95
N LYS A 212 -14.10 2.23 -12.19
CA LYS A 212 -15.47 2.56 -12.64
C LYS A 212 -16.49 1.44 -12.43
N ASN A 213 -16.07 0.20 -12.55
CA ASN A 213 -16.94 -0.96 -12.36
C ASN A 213 -17.16 -1.35 -10.89
N ASN A 214 -16.46 -0.70 -9.94
CA ASN A 214 -16.50 -1.06 -8.50
C ASN A 214 -16.91 0.09 -7.57
N ILE A 215 -17.22 1.29 -8.12
CA ILE A 215 -17.61 2.47 -7.33
C ILE A 215 -19.06 2.89 -7.54
#